data_fbba9c10f379e019f39ce24a2f3037db
#
_entry.id   fbba9c10f379e019f39ce24a2f3037db
#
_cell.length_a   1.000
_cell.length_b   1.000
_cell.length_c   1.000
_cell.angle_alpha   90.00
_cell.angle_beta   90.00
_cell.angle_gamma   90.00
#
_symmetry.space_group_name_H-M   'P 1'
#
loop_
_entity.id
_entity.type
_entity.pdbx_description
1 polymer ?
#
loop_
_entity_poly.entity_id
_entity_poly.type
_entity_poly.pdbx_seq_one_letter_code
_entity_poly.pdbx_strand_id
1 'polypeptide(L)'
;FLMIRRPPRSTPKPSSAASDVYKRQIMGSSGSGKSTLLNILGMLDNADDGTYDLDKIRIENLDEKTAAEYRNKFLGFVFQSFNLITYKNALENVALPLYYQGIPRKERQKTALSFLEKVGLKDWATHLPSELSGGQKQRVAIARALASNPKVLLADEPTGALDSATSIEVMALIQKINNEGKTILVVTHEHDIAKMCKRIVHLRDGVIVEDKKIKQNILKNV
;
A
#
# COMPACT_ATOMS: atom_id res chain seq x y z
N PHE A 1 -9.35 -10.14 -6.88
CA PHE A 1 -10.76 -9.72 -6.93
C PHE A 1 -11.15 -9.17 -5.58
N LEU A 2 -11.47 -7.91 -5.49
CA LEU A 2 -12.04 -7.33 -4.27
C LEU A 2 -13.53 -7.17 -4.52
N MET A 3 -14.34 -8.03 -3.91
CA MET A 3 -15.80 -7.90 -3.93
C MET A 3 -16.26 -7.52 -2.52
N ILE A 4 -16.67 -6.27 -2.31
CA ILE A 4 -17.34 -5.86 -1.08
C ILE A 4 -18.83 -5.88 -1.36
N ARG A 5 -19.59 -6.76 -0.70
CA ARG A 5 -21.05 -6.75 -0.73
C ARG A 5 -21.59 -5.83 0.38
N ARG A 6 -22.63 -5.07 0.05
CA ARG A 6 -23.37 -4.19 0.97
C ARG A 6 -24.38 -5.00 1.80
N PRO A 7 -24.76 -4.53 3.00
CA PRO A 7 -25.95 -5.03 3.69
C PRO A 7 -27.23 -4.70 2.89
N PRO A 8 -28.32 -5.47 3.07
CA PRO A 8 -29.44 -5.49 2.15
C PRO A 8 -30.37 -4.28 2.30
N ARG A 9 -30.16 -3.26 1.49
CA ARG A 9 -31.20 -2.36 0.99
C ARG A 9 -30.78 -1.82 -0.36
N SER A 10 -31.49 -2.29 -1.41
CA SER A 10 -31.32 -1.99 -2.84
C SER A 10 -30.11 -2.69 -3.51
N THR A 11 -30.40 -3.64 -4.35
CA THR A 11 -29.48 -4.37 -5.25
C THR A 11 -28.89 -3.45 -6.31
N PRO A 12 -27.57 -3.16 -6.29
CA PRO A 12 -26.84 -2.85 -7.50
C PRO A 12 -26.21 -4.15 -8.03
N LYS A 13 -26.27 -4.32 -9.36
CA LYS A 13 -25.66 -5.44 -10.09
C LYS A 13 -24.18 -5.61 -9.71
N PRO A 14 -23.67 -6.86 -9.59
CA PRO A 14 -22.25 -7.09 -9.36
C PRO A 14 -21.46 -6.57 -10.56
N SER A 15 -20.56 -5.61 -10.32
CA SER A 15 -19.61 -5.23 -11.34
C SER A 15 -18.53 -6.31 -11.42
N SER A 16 -18.56 -7.10 -12.47
CA SER A 16 -17.49 -8.00 -12.88
C SER A 16 -16.30 -7.15 -13.33
N ALA A 17 -15.40 -6.79 -12.42
CA ALA A 17 -14.13 -6.15 -12.77
C ALA A 17 -13.06 -7.24 -12.80
N ALA A 18 -12.95 -7.92 -13.95
CA ALA A 18 -11.83 -8.78 -14.26
C ALA A 18 -10.54 -7.94 -14.39
N SER A 19 -9.48 -8.45 -13.78
CA SER A 19 -8.05 -8.34 -14.11
C SER A 19 -7.53 -7.07 -14.80
N ASP A 20 -7.78 -5.90 -14.27
CA ASP A 20 -6.98 -4.74 -14.67
C ASP A 20 -6.09 -4.32 -13.49
N VAL A 21 -4.78 -4.27 -13.72
CA VAL A 21 -3.79 -3.77 -12.77
C VAL A 21 -4.08 -2.28 -12.55
N TYR A 22 -4.88 -1.95 -11.53
CA TYR A 22 -5.32 -0.58 -11.30
C TYR A 22 -4.66 0.00 -10.04
N LYS A 23 -4.20 1.22 -10.18
CA LYS A 23 -4.00 2.11 -9.07
C LYS A 23 -5.37 2.64 -8.65
N ARG A 24 -5.89 2.15 -7.53
CA ARG A 24 -7.15 2.59 -6.93
C ARG A 24 -6.84 3.54 -5.79
N GLN A 25 -7.69 4.52 -5.61
CA GLN A 25 -7.63 5.40 -4.45
C GLN A 25 -8.97 5.39 -3.74
N ILE A 26 -8.89 5.38 -2.40
CA ILE A 26 -10.04 5.61 -1.53
C ILE A 26 -9.91 7.02 -0.96
N MET A 27 -10.91 7.84 -1.24
CA MET A 27 -11.05 9.19 -0.69
C MET A 27 -12.22 9.27 0.27
N GLY A 28 -12.19 10.27 1.13
CA GLY A 28 -13.28 10.62 2.04
C GLY A 28 -12.80 11.56 3.14
N SER A 29 -13.72 12.23 3.80
CA SER A 29 -13.44 13.06 4.98
C SER A 29 -12.87 12.24 6.13
N SER A 30 -12.27 12.91 7.12
CA SER A 30 -11.90 12.23 8.38
C SER A 30 -13.13 11.55 8.98
N GLY A 31 -12.96 10.36 9.55
CA GLY A 31 -14.06 9.58 10.13
C GLY A 31 -14.95 8.82 9.13
N SER A 32 -14.71 8.90 7.81
CA SER A 32 -15.55 8.22 6.81
C SER A 32 -15.35 6.70 6.70
N GLY A 33 -14.49 6.08 7.54
CA GLY A 33 -14.26 4.63 7.56
C GLY A 33 -13.09 4.16 6.68
N LYS A 34 -12.26 5.07 6.11
CA LYS A 34 -11.13 4.69 5.23
C LYS A 34 -10.10 3.81 5.90
N SER A 35 -9.65 4.18 7.09
CA SER A 35 -8.65 3.42 7.86
C SER A 35 -9.22 2.08 8.33
N THR A 36 -10.48 2.03 8.73
CA THR A 36 -11.18 0.78 9.05
C THR A 36 -11.21 -0.16 7.85
N LEU A 37 -11.61 0.35 6.68
CA LEU A 37 -11.60 -0.43 5.44
C LEU A 37 -10.17 -0.89 5.08
N LEU A 38 -9.17 -0.01 5.24
CA LEU A 38 -7.77 -0.38 4.98
C LEU A 38 -7.28 -1.47 5.92
N ASN A 39 -7.66 -1.42 7.20
CA ASN A 39 -7.31 -2.44 8.20
C ASN A 39 -7.93 -3.80 7.85
N ILE A 40 -9.20 -3.82 7.45
CA ILE A 40 -9.88 -5.06 7.00
C ILE A 40 -9.19 -5.62 5.74
N LEU A 41 -8.93 -4.77 4.73
CA LEU A 41 -8.20 -5.18 3.53
C LEU A 41 -6.76 -5.62 3.83
N GLY A 42 -6.20 -5.04 4.87
CA GLY A 42 -4.88 -5.36 5.41
C GLY A 42 -4.84 -6.62 6.27
N MET A 43 -5.99 -7.25 6.54
CA MET A 43 -6.10 -8.36 7.51
C MET A 43 -5.57 -7.99 8.90
N LEU A 44 -5.67 -6.69 9.27
CA LEU A 44 -5.33 -6.17 10.61
C LEU A 44 -6.57 -6.14 11.51
N ASP A 45 -7.75 -6.25 10.90
CA ASP A 45 -9.04 -6.29 11.57
C ASP A 45 -9.99 -7.21 10.79
N ASN A 46 -11.02 -7.72 11.45
CA ASN A 46 -12.03 -8.58 10.84
C ASN A 46 -13.21 -7.74 10.35
N ALA A 47 -13.86 -8.21 9.28
CA ALA A 47 -15.14 -7.65 8.86
C ALA A 47 -16.28 -8.31 9.65
N ASP A 48 -17.28 -7.53 10.07
CA ASP A 48 -18.47 -8.05 10.74
C ASP A 48 -19.34 -8.85 9.77
N ASP A 49 -19.38 -8.43 8.49
CA ASP A 49 -20.14 -9.09 7.43
C ASP A 49 -19.54 -8.79 6.05
N GLY A 50 -19.86 -9.63 5.07
CA GLY A 50 -19.39 -9.49 3.70
C GLY A 50 -18.39 -10.56 3.31
N THR A 51 -17.81 -10.42 2.11
CA THR A 51 -16.85 -11.37 1.58
C THR A 51 -15.62 -10.66 1.06
N TYR A 52 -14.43 -11.16 1.41
CA TYR A 52 -13.15 -10.67 0.94
C TYR A 52 -12.38 -11.78 0.24
N ASP A 53 -12.10 -11.62 -1.04
CA ASP A 53 -11.26 -12.54 -1.80
C ASP A 53 -9.98 -11.84 -2.25
N LEU A 54 -8.82 -12.41 -1.92
CA LEU A 54 -7.51 -11.95 -2.32
C LEU A 54 -6.79 -13.04 -3.14
N ASP A 55 -6.45 -12.75 -4.39
CA ASP A 55 -5.79 -13.71 -5.31
C ASP A 55 -6.52 -15.07 -5.36
N LYS A 56 -7.86 -15.05 -5.44
CA LYS A 56 -8.78 -16.21 -5.43
C LYS A 56 -8.84 -16.97 -4.10
N ILE A 57 -8.23 -16.46 -3.05
CA ILE A 57 -8.29 -17.03 -1.70
C ILE A 57 -9.35 -16.23 -0.91
N ARG A 58 -10.30 -16.96 -0.31
CA ARG A 58 -11.29 -16.37 0.59
C ARG A 58 -10.62 -16.03 1.91
N ILE A 59 -10.72 -14.75 2.30
CA ILE A 59 -10.19 -14.22 3.54
C ILE A 59 -11.34 -14.08 4.52
N GLU A 60 -11.53 -15.08 5.35
CA GLU A 60 -12.59 -15.13 6.36
C GLU A 60 -12.07 -15.83 7.61
N ASN A 61 -12.37 -15.28 8.78
CA ASN A 61 -12.10 -15.89 10.09
C ASN A 61 -10.68 -16.48 10.24
N LEU A 62 -9.68 -15.76 9.74
CA LEU A 62 -8.28 -16.18 9.84
C LEU A 62 -7.82 -16.05 11.30
N ASP A 63 -7.10 -17.05 11.80
CA ASP A 63 -6.32 -16.87 13.01
C ASP A 63 -5.17 -15.90 12.78
N GLU A 64 -4.66 -15.29 13.84
CA GLU A 64 -3.62 -14.24 13.71
C GLU A 64 -2.34 -14.77 13.04
N LYS A 65 -2.00 -16.03 13.22
CA LYS A 65 -0.82 -16.63 12.58
C LYS A 65 -1.00 -16.70 11.07
N THR A 66 -2.13 -17.24 10.60
CA THR A 66 -2.47 -17.34 9.17
C THR A 66 -2.63 -15.95 8.55
N ALA A 67 -3.27 -15.01 9.26
CA ALA A 67 -3.38 -13.63 8.82
C ALA A 67 -2.00 -12.97 8.65
N ALA A 68 -1.07 -13.18 9.59
CA ALA A 68 0.30 -12.66 9.50
C ALA A 68 1.08 -13.27 8.33
N GLU A 69 0.93 -14.57 8.07
CA GLU A 69 1.54 -15.25 6.92
C GLU A 69 0.98 -14.68 5.60
N TYR A 70 -0.33 -14.47 5.50
CA TYR A 70 -0.98 -13.90 4.31
C TYR A 70 -0.61 -12.42 4.11
N ARG A 71 -0.57 -11.61 5.19
CA ARG A 71 -0.07 -10.23 5.13
C ARG A 71 1.33 -10.21 4.51
N ASN A 72 2.25 -11.02 5.05
CA ASN A 72 3.62 -11.06 4.57
C ASN A 72 3.75 -11.52 3.11
N LYS A 73 2.90 -12.46 2.67
CA LYS A 73 2.93 -13.04 1.33
C LYS A 73 2.28 -12.17 0.26
N PHE A 74 1.16 -11.53 0.59
CA PHE A 74 0.29 -10.89 -0.40
C PHE A 74 0.27 -9.37 -0.31
N LEU A 75 0.57 -8.80 0.84
CA LEU A 75 0.41 -7.37 1.10
C LEU A 75 1.73 -6.67 1.41
N GLY A 76 1.85 -5.45 0.92
CA GLY A 76 2.86 -4.50 1.36
C GLY A 76 2.17 -3.27 1.96
N PHE A 77 2.70 -2.74 3.05
CA PHE A 77 2.15 -1.58 3.75
C PHE A 77 3.09 -0.40 3.69
N VAL A 78 2.53 0.76 3.37
CA VAL A 78 3.18 2.08 3.43
C VAL A 78 2.30 2.99 4.27
N PHE A 79 2.84 3.54 5.35
CA PHE A 79 2.13 4.37 6.31
C PHE A 79 2.62 5.82 6.27
N GLN A 80 1.80 6.76 6.72
CA GLN A 80 2.14 8.16 6.87
C GLN A 80 3.35 8.37 7.79
N SER A 81 3.42 7.64 8.90
CA SER A 81 4.50 7.73 9.90
C SER A 81 5.72 6.87 9.58
N PHE A 82 5.83 6.35 8.33
CA PHE A 82 6.90 5.47 7.84
C PHE A 82 7.00 4.13 8.57
N ASN A 83 6.76 4.08 9.87
CA ASN A 83 6.83 2.91 10.76
C ASN A 83 8.12 2.10 10.58
N LEU A 84 9.27 2.80 10.48
CA LEU A 84 10.58 2.18 10.44
C LEU A 84 11.04 1.82 11.86
N ILE A 85 11.72 0.68 11.98
CA ILE A 85 12.34 0.27 13.24
C ILE A 85 13.56 1.16 13.47
N THR A 86 13.51 1.98 14.49
CA THR A 86 14.45 3.10 14.71
C THR A 86 15.89 2.69 14.96
N TYR A 87 16.09 1.51 15.57
CA TYR A 87 17.44 0.95 15.87
C TYR A 87 17.97 0.03 14.76
N LYS A 88 17.25 -0.12 13.65
CA LYS A 88 17.66 -0.84 12.45
C LYS A 88 17.99 0.15 11.34
N ASN A 89 19.05 -0.09 10.59
CA ASN A 89 19.38 0.70 9.42
C ASN A 89 18.40 0.47 8.26
N ALA A 90 18.54 1.23 7.17
CA ALA A 90 17.65 1.15 6.02
C ALA A 90 17.64 -0.27 5.41
N LEU A 91 18.78 -0.91 5.25
CA LEU A 91 18.91 -2.27 4.71
C LEU A 91 18.18 -3.29 5.58
N GLU A 92 18.36 -3.21 6.90
CA GLU A 92 17.73 -4.12 7.86
C GLU A 92 16.20 -3.92 7.90
N ASN A 93 15.72 -2.68 7.80
CA ASN A 93 14.29 -2.39 7.70
C ASN A 93 13.68 -3.04 6.46
N VAL A 94 14.33 -2.88 5.29
CA VAL A 94 13.86 -3.47 4.03
C VAL A 94 13.97 -5.01 4.04
N ALA A 95 14.97 -5.57 4.72
CA ALA A 95 15.15 -7.02 4.84
C ALA A 95 14.15 -7.71 5.77
N LEU A 96 13.41 -6.96 6.59
CA LEU A 96 12.55 -7.50 7.64
C LEU A 96 11.43 -8.43 7.13
N PRO A 97 10.65 -8.10 6.10
CA PRO A 97 9.64 -9.01 5.55
C PRO A 97 10.24 -10.34 5.08
N LEU A 98 11.43 -10.29 4.49
CA LEU A 98 12.15 -11.46 3.99
C LEU A 98 12.64 -12.37 5.15
N TYR A 99 12.95 -11.76 6.30
CA TYR A 99 13.27 -12.52 7.52
C TYR A 99 12.08 -13.38 7.94
N TYR A 100 10.88 -12.82 7.97
CA TYR A 100 9.66 -13.57 8.31
C TYR A 100 9.27 -14.62 7.25
N GLN A 101 9.77 -14.48 6.01
CA GLN A 101 9.66 -15.51 4.98
C GLN A 101 10.69 -16.65 5.13
N GLY A 102 11.56 -16.60 6.14
CA GLY A 102 12.59 -17.61 6.36
C GLY A 102 13.79 -17.51 5.42
N ILE A 103 13.93 -16.41 4.65
CA ILE A 103 15.02 -16.25 3.68
C ILE A 103 16.36 -16.07 4.42
N PRO A 104 17.43 -16.81 4.03
CA PRO A 104 18.74 -16.72 4.65
C PRO A 104 19.32 -15.31 4.65
N ARG A 105 20.12 -14.95 5.67
CA ARG A 105 20.63 -13.59 5.89
C ARG A 105 21.32 -13.00 4.65
N LYS A 106 22.19 -13.75 4.01
CA LYS A 106 22.96 -13.29 2.83
C LYS A 106 22.05 -12.95 1.66
N GLU A 107 21.05 -13.79 1.42
CA GLU A 107 20.10 -13.62 0.32
C GLU A 107 19.15 -12.47 0.56
N ARG A 108 18.56 -12.36 1.78
CA ARG A 108 17.66 -11.26 2.10
C ARG A 108 18.35 -9.89 2.09
N GLN A 109 19.64 -9.82 2.50
CA GLN A 109 20.41 -8.58 2.41
C GLN A 109 20.66 -8.17 0.95
N LYS A 110 21.01 -9.13 0.08
CA LYS A 110 21.17 -8.88 -1.36
C LYS A 110 19.86 -8.37 -1.98
N THR A 111 18.75 -9.02 -1.66
CA THR A 111 17.42 -8.61 -2.14
C THR A 111 17.04 -7.23 -1.61
N ALA A 112 17.20 -6.99 -0.31
CA ALA A 112 16.91 -5.69 0.30
C ALA A 112 17.73 -4.54 -0.33
N LEU A 113 19.02 -4.79 -0.60
CA LEU A 113 19.90 -3.80 -1.26
C LEU A 113 19.39 -3.48 -2.68
N SER A 114 18.93 -4.47 -3.44
CA SER A 114 18.37 -4.24 -4.78
C SER A 114 17.10 -3.39 -4.75
N PHE A 115 16.26 -3.54 -3.70
CA PHE A 115 15.09 -2.67 -3.52
C PHE A 115 15.46 -1.26 -3.09
N LEU A 116 16.48 -1.09 -2.25
CA LEU A 116 17.02 0.24 -1.93
C LEU A 116 17.58 0.93 -3.20
N GLU A 117 18.27 0.20 -4.05
CA GLU A 117 18.75 0.72 -5.34
C GLU A 117 17.60 1.17 -6.25
N LYS A 118 16.51 0.40 -6.34
CA LYS A 118 15.32 0.75 -7.11
C LYS A 118 14.64 2.05 -6.66
N VAL A 119 14.76 2.39 -5.39
CA VAL A 119 14.22 3.65 -4.82
C VAL A 119 15.28 4.74 -4.69
N GLY A 120 16.48 4.56 -5.25
CA GLY A 120 17.57 5.55 -5.27
C GLY A 120 18.25 5.75 -3.91
N LEU A 121 18.28 4.72 -3.06
CA LEU A 121 18.84 4.80 -1.69
C LEU A 121 19.91 3.74 -1.41
N LYS A 122 20.64 3.27 -2.44
CA LYS A 122 21.69 2.27 -2.27
C LYS A 122 22.78 2.74 -1.29
N ASP A 123 23.22 3.97 -1.45
CA ASP A 123 24.30 4.56 -0.64
C ASP A 123 23.86 4.88 0.80
N TRP A 124 22.56 4.87 1.05
CA TRP A 124 21.95 5.09 2.36
C TRP A 124 21.63 3.80 3.12
N ALA A 125 22.05 2.63 2.59
CA ALA A 125 21.68 1.32 3.12
C ALA A 125 22.06 1.12 4.60
N THR A 126 23.14 1.70 5.06
CA THR A 126 23.67 1.59 6.43
C THR A 126 23.16 2.66 7.39
N HIS A 127 22.46 3.69 6.89
CA HIS A 127 21.98 4.79 7.71
C HIS A 127 20.77 4.38 8.56
N LEU A 128 20.70 4.92 9.77
CA LEU A 128 19.56 4.79 10.68
C LEU A 128 18.42 5.72 10.25
N PRO A 129 17.16 5.42 10.61
CA PRO A 129 16.04 6.31 10.32
C PRO A 129 16.25 7.75 10.81
N SER A 130 16.93 7.97 11.92
CA SER A 130 17.25 9.32 12.43
C SER A 130 18.15 10.14 11.51
N GLU A 131 18.91 9.50 10.64
CA GLU A 131 19.86 10.12 9.70
C GLU A 131 19.24 10.37 8.31
N LEU A 132 17.97 9.96 8.10
CA LEU A 132 17.26 10.05 6.84
C LEU A 132 16.26 11.21 6.84
N SER A 133 16.12 11.89 5.70
CA SER A 133 15.04 12.85 5.48
C SER A 133 13.65 12.16 5.47
N GLY A 134 12.55 12.90 5.57
CA GLY A 134 11.20 12.37 5.49
C GLY A 134 10.95 11.58 4.19
N GLY A 135 11.36 12.13 3.05
CA GLY A 135 11.23 11.47 1.75
C GLY A 135 12.10 10.21 1.63
N GLN A 136 13.30 10.22 2.20
CA GLN A 136 14.15 9.03 2.25
C GLN A 136 13.53 7.95 3.13
N LYS A 137 13.00 8.30 4.31
CA LYS A 137 12.25 7.36 5.17
C LYS A 137 11.07 6.72 4.44
N GLN A 138 10.32 7.52 3.69
CA GLN A 138 9.18 7.01 2.92
C GLN A 138 9.62 6.09 1.79
N ARG A 139 10.69 6.42 1.08
CA ARG A 139 11.26 5.53 0.06
C ARG A 139 11.79 4.22 0.67
N VAL A 140 12.39 4.23 1.86
CA VAL A 140 12.75 3.00 2.61
C VAL A 140 11.50 2.20 2.97
N ALA A 141 10.43 2.84 3.45
CA ALA A 141 9.16 2.17 3.77
C ALA A 141 8.53 1.53 2.52
N ILE A 142 8.57 2.20 1.36
CA ILE A 142 8.13 1.65 0.08
C ILE A 142 9.00 0.46 -0.34
N ALA A 143 10.33 0.56 -0.25
CA ALA A 143 11.26 -0.53 -0.56
C ALA A 143 10.98 -1.75 0.34
N ARG A 144 10.75 -1.54 1.65
CA ARG A 144 10.36 -2.59 2.60
C ARG A 144 9.04 -3.26 2.19
N ALA A 145 8.03 -2.46 1.83
CA ALA A 145 6.74 -2.98 1.43
C ALA A 145 6.80 -3.81 0.14
N LEU A 146 7.75 -3.53 -0.75
CA LEU A 146 7.96 -4.24 -2.01
C LEU A 146 8.84 -5.49 -1.88
N ALA A 147 9.69 -5.56 -0.85
CA ALA A 147 10.70 -6.60 -0.70
C ALA A 147 10.10 -8.02 -0.65
N SER A 148 8.93 -8.19 -0.03
CA SER A 148 8.18 -9.46 -0.01
C SER A 148 7.52 -9.83 -1.34
N ASN A 149 7.68 -9.00 -2.39
CA ASN A 149 7.02 -9.17 -3.68
C ASN A 149 5.47 -9.28 -3.60
N PRO A 150 4.80 -8.35 -2.92
CA PRO A 150 3.37 -8.43 -2.64
C PRO A 150 2.51 -8.36 -3.91
N LYS A 151 1.27 -8.86 -3.84
CA LYS A 151 0.23 -8.69 -4.87
C LYS A 151 -0.39 -7.31 -4.84
N VAL A 152 -0.57 -6.78 -3.62
CA VAL A 152 -1.21 -5.48 -3.38
C VAL A 152 -0.35 -4.64 -2.44
N LEU A 153 -0.14 -3.39 -2.81
CA LEU A 153 0.45 -2.36 -1.95
C LEU A 153 -0.67 -1.50 -1.36
N LEU A 154 -0.77 -1.47 -0.05
CA LEU A 154 -1.70 -0.63 0.71
C LEU A 154 -0.93 0.59 1.23
N ALA A 155 -1.32 1.78 0.82
CA ALA A 155 -0.67 3.02 1.20
C ALA A 155 -1.67 3.94 1.93
N ASP A 156 -1.44 4.16 3.20
CA ASP A 156 -2.23 5.04 4.05
C ASP A 156 -1.54 6.40 4.19
N GLU A 157 -2.13 7.43 3.57
CA GLU A 157 -1.62 8.80 3.55
C GLU A 157 -0.10 8.87 3.23
N PRO A 158 0.37 8.26 2.12
CA PRO A 158 1.81 8.05 1.89
C PRO A 158 2.61 9.35 1.73
N THR A 159 1.95 10.48 1.61
CA THR A 159 2.53 11.81 1.45
C THR A 159 2.25 12.75 2.61
N GLY A 160 1.39 12.38 3.54
CA GLY A 160 0.85 13.28 4.57
C GLY A 160 1.86 13.82 5.58
N ALA A 161 3.11 13.29 5.62
CA ALA A 161 4.21 13.78 6.45
C ALA A 161 5.34 14.44 5.64
N LEU A 162 5.10 14.75 4.35
CA LEU A 162 6.10 15.24 3.40
C LEU A 162 5.74 16.63 2.88
N ASP A 163 6.76 17.38 2.48
CA ASP A 163 6.57 18.59 1.70
C ASP A 163 6.07 18.30 0.29
N SER A 164 5.56 19.31 -0.40
CA SER A 164 4.91 19.16 -1.71
C SER A 164 5.84 18.59 -2.79
N ALA A 165 7.11 19.00 -2.82
CA ALA A 165 8.07 18.52 -3.82
C ALA A 165 8.39 17.02 -3.59
N THR A 166 8.70 16.66 -2.36
CA THR A 166 8.95 15.26 -1.95
C THR A 166 7.71 14.39 -2.15
N SER A 167 6.50 14.93 -1.93
CA SER A 167 5.23 14.22 -2.18
C SER A 167 5.09 13.83 -3.65
N ILE A 168 5.46 14.73 -4.58
CA ILE A 168 5.46 14.46 -6.02
C ILE A 168 6.43 13.33 -6.37
N GLU A 169 7.66 13.35 -5.82
CA GLU A 169 8.66 12.30 -6.04
C GLU A 169 8.17 10.92 -5.56
N VAL A 170 7.61 10.86 -4.36
CA VAL A 170 7.04 9.62 -3.79
C VAL A 170 5.88 9.12 -4.64
N MET A 171 4.99 10.00 -5.10
CA MET A 171 3.89 9.61 -5.97
C MET A 171 4.36 9.17 -7.36
N ALA A 172 5.41 9.76 -7.91
CA ALA A 172 6.04 9.31 -9.16
C ALA A 172 6.60 7.89 -9.02
N LEU A 173 7.28 7.61 -7.91
CA LEU A 173 7.75 6.25 -7.58
C LEU A 173 6.57 5.26 -7.49
N ILE A 174 5.49 5.63 -6.80
CA ILE A 174 4.27 4.80 -6.70
C ILE A 174 3.63 4.57 -8.08
N GLN A 175 3.62 5.57 -8.96
CA GLN A 175 3.13 5.42 -10.34
C GLN A 175 4.00 4.45 -11.14
N LYS A 176 5.34 4.54 -11.02
CA LYS A 176 6.29 3.63 -11.67
C LYS A 176 6.04 2.18 -11.24
N ILE A 177 5.92 1.92 -9.94
CA ILE A 177 5.63 0.59 -9.38
C ILE A 177 4.30 0.04 -9.92
N ASN A 178 3.26 0.89 -10.01
CA ASN A 178 1.99 0.47 -10.59
C ASN A 178 2.10 0.13 -12.08
N ASN A 179 2.88 0.88 -12.84
CA ASN A 179 3.11 0.62 -14.26
C ASN A 179 3.93 -0.68 -14.49
N GLU A 180 4.70 -1.11 -13.50
CA GLU A 180 5.38 -2.42 -13.47
C GLU A 180 4.42 -3.60 -13.15
N GLY A 181 3.12 -3.35 -13.04
CA GLY A 181 2.09 -4.37 -12.86
C GLY A 181 1.61 -4.60 -11.43
N LYS A 182 2.04 -3.81 -10.44
CA LYS A 182 1.58 -3.95 -9.06
C LYS A 182 0.22 -3.27 -8.83
N THR A 183 -0.68 -3.95 -8.15
CA THR A 183 -1.92 -3.33 -7.67
C THR A 183 -1.60 -2.43 -6.48
N ILE A 184 -2.05 -1.17 -6.53
CA ILE A 184 -1.82 -0.21 -5.45
C ILE A 184 -3.15 0.39 -5.02
N LEU A 185 -3.40 0.38 -3.73
CA LEU A 185 -4.49 1.08 -3.08
C LEU A 185 -3.93 2.22 -2.25
N VAL A 186 -4.30 3.44 -2.58
CA VAL A 186 -3.90 4.64 -1.83
C VAL A 186 -5.09 5.17 -1.08
N VAL A 187 -4.97 5.36 0.21
CA VAL A 187 -5.93 6.11 1.04
C VAL A 187 -5.37 7.50 1.23
N THR A 188 -6.13 8.53 0.90
CA THR A 188 -5.76 9.92 1.17
C THR A 188 -6.98 10.83 1.16
N HIS A 189 -6.86 11.96 1.83
CA HIS A 189 -7.84 13.06 1.77
C HIS A 189 -7.39 14.18 0.82
N GLU A 190 -6.18 14.11 0.27
CA GLU A 190 -5.60 15.12 -0.62
C GLU A 190 -6.11 14.96 -2.07
N HIS A 191 -6.82 15.99 -2.57
CA HIS A 191 -7.39 15.97 -3.93
C HIS A 191 -6.33 15.93 -5.03
N ASP A 192 -5.15 16.53 -4.82
CA ASP A 192 -4.10 16.56 -5.84
C ASP A 192 -3.41 15.18 -5.96
N ILE A 193 -3.22 14.49 -4.85
CA ILE A 193 -2.77 13.10 -4.84
C ILE A 193 -3.80 12.20 -5.56
N ALA A 194 -5.10 12.50 -5.38
CA ALA A 194 -6.18 11.78 -6.06
C ALA A 194 -6.05 11.80 -7.58
N LYS A 195 -5.80 12.96 -8.15
CA LYS A 195 -5.64 13.14 -9.60
C LYS A 195 -4.46 12.34 -10.19
N MET A 196 -3.54 11.89 -9.35
CA MET A 196 -2.41 11.04 -9.73
C MET A 196 -2.75 9.55 -9.80
N CYS A 197 -4.00 9.17 -9.53
CA CYS A 197 -4.49 7.79 -9.58
C CYS A 197 -5.29 7.51 -10.85
N LYS A 198 -5.58 6.24 -11.15
CA LYS A 198 -6.37 5.82 -12.33
C LYS A 198 -7.87 5.67 -12.02
N ARG A 199 -8.22 5.50 -10.73
CA ARG A 199 -9.60 5.30 -10.27
C ARG A 199 -9.74 5.88 -8.87
N ILE A 200 -10.84 6.54 -8.62
CA ILE A 200 -11.18 7.13 -7.33
C ILE A 200 -12.45 6.46 -6.81
N VAL A 201 -12.41 6.05 -5.55
CA VAL A 201 -13.56 5.57 -4.80
C VAL A 201 -13.78 6.55 -3.65
N HIS A 202 -14.91 7.25 -3.64
CA HIS A 202 -15.28 8.13 -2.54
C HIS A 202 -16.07 7.38 -1.48
N LEU A 203 -15.55 7.42 -0.25
CA LEU A 203 -16.18 6.87 0.94
C LEU A 203 -16.75 8.01 1.78
N ARG A 204 -18.01 7.88 2.18
CA ARG A 204 -18.69 8.80 3.09
C ARG A 204 -19.54 8.01 4.07
N ASP A 205 -19.31 8.23 5.38
CA ASP A 205 -20.05 7.57 6.46
C ASP A 205 -20.12 6.03 6.28
N GLY A 206 -18.98 5.41 5.94
CA GLY A 206 -18.86 3.97 5.70
C GLY A 206 -19.45 3.47 4.38
N VAL A 207 -20.01 4.36 3.53
CA VAL A 207 -20.66 3.98 2.26
C VAL A 207 -19.86 4.49 1.07
N ILE A 208 -19.74 3.67 0.03
CA ILE A 208 -19.18 4.11 -1.26
C ILE A 208 -20.24 4.96 -1.98
N VAL A 209 -19.99 6.25 -2.09
CA VAL A 209 -20.90 7.20 -2.76
C VAL A 209 -20.53 7.45 -4.22
N GLU A 210 -19.27 7.25 -4.58
CA GLU A 210 -18.80 7.41 -5.95
C GLU A 210 -17.67 6.41 -6.23
N ASP A 211 -17.65 5.87 -7.46
CA ASP A 211 -16.58 5.02 -7.98
C ASP A 211 -16.38 5.32 -9.46
N LYS A 212 -15.30 6.00 -9.79
CA LYS A 212 -15.04 6.46 -11.16
C LYS A 212 -13.59 6.26 -11.60
N LYS A 213 -13.42 5.92 -12.87
CA LYS A 213 -12.12 6.01 -13.56
C LYS A 213 -11.85 7.46 -13.90
N ILE A 214 -10.61 7.89 -13.74
CA ILE A 214 -10.18 9.25 -14.08
C ILE A 214 -8.98 9.20 -15.02
N LYS A 215 -8.78 10.31 -15.76
CA LYS A 215 -7.55 10.53 -16.52
C LYS A 215 -6.43 10.84 -15.51
N GLN A 216 -5.50 9.91 -15.39
CA GLN A 216 -4.39 10.04 -14.45
C GLN A 216 -3.46 11.17 -14.86
N ASN A 217 -3.09 12.04 -13.91
CA ASN A 217 -1.97 12.95 -14.07
C ASN A 217 -0.67 12.15 -14.00
N ILE A 218 0.00 12.00 -15.15
CA ILE A 218 1.28 11.28 -15.24
C ILE A 218 2.38 12.23 -14.83
N LEU A 219 3.10 11.88 -13.78
CA LEU A 219 4.29 12.59 -13.35
C LEU A 219 5.44 12.19 -14.29
N LYS A 220 5.96 13.14 -15.04
CA LYS A 220 7.20 12.95 -15.80
C LYS A 220 8.33 12.76 -14.78
N ASN A 221 9.26 11.83 -15.06
CA ASN A 221 10.38 11.49 -14.19
C ASN A 221 10.97 12.75 -13.52
N VAL A 222 10.83 12.80 -12.20
CA VAL A 222 11.54 13.73 -11.33
C VAL A 222 12.84 13.05 -10.93
#